data_9afd53d6dc4ce8507338816d27921315
#
_entry.id   9afd53d6dc4ce8507338816d27921315
#
_cell.length_a   1.000
_cell.length_b   1.000
_cell.length_c   1.000
_cell.angle_alpha   90.00
_cell.angle_beta   90.00
_cell.angle_gamma   90.00
#
_symmetry.space_group_name_H-M   'P 1'
#
loop_
_entity.id
_entity.type
_entity.pdbx_description
1 polymer ?
#
loop_
_entity_poly.entity_id
_entity_poly.type
_entity_poly.pdbx_seq_one_letter_code
_entity_poly.pdbx_strand_id
1 'polypeptide(L)'
;MLRVLGLGDNVVDKYMHTHTMYPGGNALNFAVYAKMFGIEAGYLGVFGDDEAAIHVYNTAHELRLDLSHCRFHTGENGYAEVRLDDGDRVFIGSNKGGVSKKYPLGLTKMDREYLAGFDIVHTSIFSYVEDMLPFVRDAAGFVSMDFSDCVDDAYLRRCLPFIDCASISCGDMSRNEILNQIEQIREYGCRHIVIATRGSKGALVSVDGTLYEQSPCLVAATDTMGAGDSFITCFLINYVDAMKDARDFPVVSGDRGITGCKN
;
A
#
# COMPACT_ATOMS: atom_id res chain seq x y z
N MET A 1 14.07 -10.46 -11.10
CA MET A 1 14.04 -9.09 -10.53
C MET A 1 12.59 -8.80 -10.17
N LEU A 2 12.35 -8.30 -8.97
CA LEU A 2 11.00 -7.98 -8.48
C LEU A 2 10.40 -6.80 -9.25
N ARG A 3 9.12 -6.87 -9.57
CA ARG A 3 8.34 -5.82 -10.21
C ARG A 3 7.06 -5.55 -9.42
N VAL A 4 6.75 -4.29 -9.16
CA VAL A 4 5.59 -3.93 -8.33
C VAL A 4 4.71 -2.89 -9.02
N LEU A 5 3.42 -2.90 -8.69
CA LEU A 5 2.43 -1.98 -9.24
C LEU A 5 1.64 -1.31 -8.12
N GLY A 6 1.57 0.03 -8.15
CA GLY A 6 0.55 0.78 -7.42
C GLY A 6 -0.72 0.88 -8.26
N LEU A 7 -1.86 0.49 -7.70
CA LEU A 7 -3.15 0.45 -8.39
C LEU A 7 -4.16 1.35 -7.68
N GLY A 8 -4.54 2.47 -8.29
CA GLY A 8 -5.68 3.26 -7.84
C GLY A 8 -5.40 4.72 -7.55
N ASP A 9 -5.32 5.12 -6.29
CA ASP A 9 -5.33 6.51 -5.87
C ASP A 9 -4.02 7.25 -6.17
N ASN A 10 -4.20 8.50 -6.61
CA ASN A 10 -3.19 9.55 -6.61
C ASN A 10 -3.87 10.86 -6.22
N VAL A 11 -3.17 11.66 -5.45
CA VAL A 11 -3.65 12.94 -4.97
C VAL A 11 -2.50 13.95 -4.95
N VAL A 12 -2.82 15.22 -4.69
CA VAL A 12 -1.86 16.17 -4.17
C VAL A 12 -2.22 16.52 -2.73
N ASP A 13 -1.20 16.58 -1.88
CA ASP A 13 -1.31 17.12 -0.53
C ASP A 13 -1.02 18.63 -0.60
N LYS A 14 -2.06 19.44 -0.46
CA LYS A 14 -1.98 20.91 -0.51
C LYS A 14 -1.66 21.45 0.87
N TYR A 15 -0.44 21.91 1.07
CA TYR A 15 0.01 22.55 2.31
C TYR A 15 -0.42 24.02 2.31
N MET A 16 -1.53 24.32 2.95
CA MET A 16 -2.19 25.62 2.88
C MET A 16 -1.34 26.76 3.45
N HIS A 17 -0.47 26.47 4.41
CA HIS A 17 0.39 27.46 5.06
C HIS A 17 1.63 27.87 4.22
N THR A 18 2.07 27.02 3.30
CA THR A 18 3.22 27.26 2.39
C THR A 18 2.80 27.49 0.95
N HIS A 19 1.51 27.31 0.62
CA HIS A 19 0.99 27.36 -0.74
C HIS A 19 1.74 26.40 -1.69
N THR A 20 2.13 25.24 -1.17
CA THR A 20 2.80 24.19 -1.93
C THR A 20 1.93 22.96 -2.02
N MET A 21 2.15 22.15 -3.06
CA MET A 21 1.49 20.85 -3.20
C MET A 21 2.54 19.79 -3.50
N TYR A 22 2.35 18.61 -2.91
CA TYR A 22 3.20 17.46 -3.09
C TYR A 22 2.39 16.28 -3.62
N PRO A 23 2.92 15.49 -4.56
CA PRO A 23 2.28 14.25 -4.97
C PRO A 23 2.13 13.29 -3.81
N GLY A 24 0.99 12.62 -3.74
CA GLY A 24 0.63 11.66 -2.71
C GLY A 24 -0.40 10.65 -3.21
N GLY A 25 -0.96 9.88 -2.29
CA GLY A 25 -1.86 8.76 -2.53
C GLY A 25 -1.17 7.45 -2.23
N ASN A 26 -1.80 6.57 -1.44
CA ASN A 26 -1.20 5.33 -0.96
C ASN A 26 -0.68 4.46 -2.11
N ALA A 27 -1.50 4.24 -3.15
CA ALA A 27 -1.11 3.42 -4.29
C ALA A 27 0.04 4.03 -5.10
N LEU A 28 0.03 5.35 -5.32
CA LEU A 28 1.13 6.03 -6.00
C LEU A 28 2.40 6.02 -5.13
N ASN A 29 2.29 6.31 -3.84
CA ASN A 29 3.41 6.31 -2.90
C ASN A 29 4.10 4.94 -2.85
N PHE A 30 3.34 3.85 -2.86
CA PHE A 30 3.89 2.50 -2.94
C PHE A 30 4.80 2.33 -4.17
N ALA A 31 4.35 2.73 -5.35
CA ALA A 31 5.14 2.66 -6.58
C ALA A 31 6.38 3.57 -6.53
N VAL A 32 6.23 4.79 -6.00
CA VAL A 32 7.32 5.76 -5.85
C VAL A 32 8.39 5.24 -4.89
N TYR A 33 8.00 4.78 -3.70
CA TYR A 33 8.97 4.24 -2.73
C TYR A 33 9.66 2.97 -3.25
N ALA A 34 8.93 2.09 -3.94
CA ALA A 34 9.55 0.93 -4.59
C ALA A 34 10.63 1.35 -5.58
N LYS A 35 10.37 2.38 -6.39
CA LYS A 35 11.36 2.93 -7.32
C LYS A 35 12.56 3.52 -6.60
N MET A 36 12.34 4.23 -5.49
CA MET A 36 13.41 4.77 -4.64
C MET A 36 14.27 3.66 -4.01
N PHE A 37 13.71 2.50 -3.73
CA PHE A 37 14.43 1.30 -3.28
C PHE A 37 15.10 0.53 -4.43
N GLY A 38 15.06 1.04 -5.66
CA GLY A 38 15.71 0.42 -6.81
C GLY A 38 14.93 -0.72 -7.47
N ILE A 39 13.63 -0.85 -7.15
CA ILE A 39 12.75 -1.87 -7.72
C ILE A 39 12.05 -1.33 -8.98
N GLU A 40 11.83 -2.20 -9.96
CA GLU A 40 11.00 -1.85 -11.12
C GLU A 40 9.54 -1.68 -10.68
N ALA A 41 8.98 -0.49 -10.97
CA ALA A 41 7.65 -0.13 -10.52
C ALA A 41 6.82 0.50 -11.64
N GLY A 42 5.53 0.15 -11.65
CA GLY A 42 4.50 0.79 -12.45
C GLY A 42 3.42 1.41 -11.55
N TYR A 43 2.66 2.29 -12.15
CA TYR A 43 1.46 2.83 -11.53
C TYR A 43 0.30 2.81 -12.53
N LEU A 44 -0.87 2.41 -12.08
CA LEU A 44 -2.11 2.39 -12.84
C LEU A 44 -3.21 3.07 -12.04
N GLY A 45 -3.63 4.24 -12.48
CA GLY A 45 -4.68 5.03 -11.84
C GLY A 45 -5.32 6.00 -12.83
N VAL A 46 -6.16 6.89 -12.28
CA VAL A 46 -6.90 7.88 -13.05
C VAL A 46 -6.37 9.27 -12.73
N PHE A 47 -6.00 10.03 -13.74
CA PHE A 47 -5.57 11.43 -13.65
C PHE A 47 -6.65 12.37 -14.17
N GLY A 48 -6.73 13.56 -13.56
CA GLY A 48 -7.48 14.70 -14.08
C GLY A 48 -6.73 15.44 -15.20
N ASP A 49 -7.20 16.65 -15.52
CA ASP A 49 -6.58 17.55 -16.49
C ASP A 49 -6.22 18.93 -15.90
N ASP A 50 -6.25 19.05 -14.57
CA ASP A 50 -5.88 20.24 -13.82
C ASP A 50 -4.36 20.30 -13.51
N GLU A 51 -3.93 21.41 -12.93
CA GLU A 51 -2.53 21.63 -12.54
C GLU A 51 -2.01 20.56 -11.57
N ALA A 52 -2.88 20.08 -10.65
CA ALA A 52 -2.55 19.02 -9.72
C ALA A 52 -2.27 17.69 -10.44
N ALA A 53 -3.11 17.31 -11.40
CA ALA A 53 -2.89 16.12 -12.23
C ALA A 53 -1.57 16.19 -13.01
N ILE A 54 -1.29 17.33 -13.63
CA ILE A 54 -0.05 17.57 -14.39
C ILE A 54 1.17 17.43 -13.47
N HIS A 55 1.10 18.00 -12.27
CA HIS A 55 2.19 17.93 -11.29
C HIS A 55 2.47 16.48 -10.86
N VAL A 56 1.43 15.73 -10.45
CA VAL A 56 1.57 14.33 -10.04
C VAL A 56 2.10 13.46 -11.18
N TYR A 57 1.53 13.60 -12.38
CA TYR A 57 1.95 12.84 -13.56
C TYR A 57 3.42 13.09 -13.92
N ASN A 58 3.82 14.36 -13.99
CA ASN A 58 5.19 14.72 -14.34
C ASN A 58 6.20 14.18 -13.32
N THR A 59 5.89 14.29 -12.02
CA THR A 59 6.75 13.74 -10.97
C THR A 59 6.88 12.22 -11.08
N ALA A 60 5.79 11.50 -11.31
CA ALA A 60 5.82 10.05 -11.51
C ALA A 60 6.60 9.65 -12.77
N HIS A 61 6.46 10.42 -13.85
CA HIS A 61 7.19 10.23 -15.10
C HIS A 61 8.70 10.49 -14.94
N GLU A 62 9.10 11.54 -14.24
CA GLU A 62 10.50 11.85 -13.94
C GLU A 62 11.17 10.76 -13.13
N LEU A 63 10.43 10.13 -12.21
CA LEU A 63 10.86 8.95 -11.45
C LEU A 63 10.89 7.66 -12.28
N ARG A 64 10.51 7.74 -13.56
CA ARG A 64 10.47 6.60 -14.50
C ARG A 64 9.56 5.46 -14.04
N LEU A 65 8.42 5.80 -13.47
CA LEU A 65 7.37 4.82 -13.29
C LEU A 65 6.77 4.42 -14.65
N ASP A 66 6.39 3.17 -14.80
CA ASP A 66 5.58 2.76 -15.95
C ASP A 66 4.15 3.26 -15.76
N LEU A 67 3.73 4.22 -16.56
CA LEU A 67 2.42 4.88 -16.54
C LEU A 67 1.57 4.50 -17.77
N SER A 68 1.99 3.50 -18.54
CA SER A 68 1.42 3.17 -19.86
C SER A 68 -0.05 2.77 -19.82
N HIS A 69 -0.54 2.32 -18.68
CA HIS A 69 -1.93 1.93 -18.46
C HIS A 69 -2.77 2.94 -17.68
N CYS A 70 -2.25 4.14 -17.39
CA CYS A 70 -3.02 5.18 -16.72
C CYS A 70 -4.19 5.68 -17.58
N ARG A 71 -5.22 6.20 -16.92
CA ARG A 71 -6.40 6.80 -17.55
C ARG A 71 -6.41 8.31 -17.30
N PHE A 72 -7.02 9.06 -18.23
CA PHE A 72 -7.14 10.51 -18.14
C PHE A 72 -8.59 10.90 -18.36
N HIS A 73 -9.12 11.74 -17.48
CA HIS A 73 -10.48 12.26 -17.57
C HIS A 73 -10.49 13.76 -17.31
N THR A 74 -11.40 14.48 -17.95
CA THR A 74 -11.62 15.89 -17.67
C THR A 74 -12.20 16.09 -16.28
N GLY A 75 -11.54 16.94 -15.49
CA GLY A 75 -11.92 17.31 -14.14
C GLY A 75 -10.73 17.37 -13.19
N GLU A 76 -11.02 17.76 -11.95
CA GLU A 76 -10.01 17.90 -10.91
C GLU A 76 -9.43 16.55 -10.48
N ASN A 77 -8.10 16.53 -10.33
CA ASN A 77 -7.41 15.43 -9.67
C ASN A 77 -7.81 15.33 -8.18
N GLY A 78 -7.52 14.20 -7.56
CA GLY A 78 -7.65 14.06 -6.11
C GLY A 78 -6.76 15.04 -5.37
N TYR A 79 -7.25 15.62 -4.27
CA TYR A 79 -6.42 16.40 -3.34
C TYR A 79 -6.86 16.23 -1.90
N ALA A 80 -5.90 16.39 -1.00
CA ALA A 80 -6.11 16.62 0.42
C ALA A 80 -5.51 17.98 0.82
N GLU A 81 -6.21 18.72 1.69
CA GLU A 81 -5.72 19.98 2.25
C GLU A 81 -5.15 19.73 3.63
N VAL A 82 -3.92 20.20 3.84
CA VAL A 82 -3.15 19.95 5.05
C VAL A 82 -2.73 21.27 5.68
N ARG A 83 -2.88 21.36 6.99
CA ARG A 83 -2.30 22.42 7.83
C ARG A 83 -1.34 21.79 8.83
N LEU A 84 -0.28 22.48 9.17
CA LEU A 84 0.54 22.14 10.33
C LEU A 84 -0.01 22.90 11.56
N ASP A 85 -0.16 22.17 12.66
CA ASP A 85 -0.52 22.70 13.97
C ASP A 85 0.51 22.18 14.97
N ASP A 86 1.35 23.05 15.51
CA ASP A 86 2.48 22.72 16.40
C ASP A 86 3.41 21.60 15.89
N GLY A 87 3.58 21.49 14.56
CA GLY A 87 4.39 20.45 13.91
C GLY A 87 3.63 19.17 13.56
N ASP A 88 2.41 19.02 14.04
CA ASP A 88 1.51 17.94 13.67
C ASP A 88 0.65 18.32 12.46
N ARG A 89 0.31 17.30 11.66
CA ARG A 89 -0.55 17.50 10.50
C ARG A 89 -2.00 17.33 10.82
N VAL A 90 -2.77 18.32 10.36
CA VAL A 90 -4.22 18.31 10.44
C VAL A 90 -4.78 18.33 9.02
N PHE A 91 -5.51 17.28 8.63
CA PHE A 91 -6.29 17.27 7.40
C PHE A 91 -7.52 18.16 7.59
N ILE A 92 -7.67 19.18 6.75
CA ILE A 92 -8.73 20.18 6.83
C ILE A 92 -9.78 20.07 5.73
N GLY A 93 -9.47 19.35 4.67
CA GLY A 93 -10.39 19.14 3.56
C GLY A 93 -9.86 18.18 2.51
N SER A 94 -10.74 17.72 1.62
CA SER A 94 -10.39 16.98 0.42
C SER A 94 -11.56 16.98 -0.57
N ASN A 95 -11.29 16.78 -1.87
CA ASN A 95 -12.34 16.50 -2.85
C ASN A 95 -12.67 15.00 -2.97
N LYS A 96 -12.22 14.20 -1.97
CA LYS A 96 -12.50 12.76 -1.89
C LYS A 96 -12.12 11.97 -3.15
N GLY A 97 -10.96 12.28 -3.74
CA GLY A 97 -10.38 11.56 -4.86
C GLY A 97 -10.71 12.14 -6.25
N GLY A 98 -11.49 13.22 -6.35
CA GLY A 98 -11.70 13.91 -7.61
C GLY A 98 -12.18 12.99 -8.74
N VAL A 99 -11.48 13.02 -9.89
CA VAL A 99 -11.80 12.19 -11.05
C VAL A 99 -11.72 10.70 -10.79
N SER A 100 -10.83 10.23 -9.90
CA SER A 100 -10.69 8.80 -9.58
C SER A 100 -11.95 8.23 -8.95
N LYS A 101 -12.64 9.02 -8.11
CA LYS A 101 -13.94 8.66 -7.55
C LYS A 101 -15.07 8.77 -8.56
N LYS A 102 -15.04 9.81 -9.40
CA LYS A 102 -16.10 10.08 -10.39
C LYS A 102 -16.06 9.07 -11.53
N TYR A 103 -14.88 8.63 -11.91
CA TYR A 103 -14.64 7.66 -12.98
C TYR A 103 -13.79 6.50 -12.44
N PRO A 104 -14.41 5.59 -11.67
CA PRO A 104 -13.69 4.45 -11.11
C PRO A 104 -12.95 3.66 -12.19
N LEU A 105 -11.78 3.15 -11.83
CA LEU A 105 -10.92 2.43 -12.75
C LEU A 105 -11.58 1.14 -13.22
N GLY A 106 -12.04 1.13 -14.48
CA GLY A 106 -12.52 -0.07 -15.16
C GLY A 106 -11.34 -0.84 -15.73
N LEU A 107 -11.07 -2.05 -15.20
CA LEU A 107 -10.00 -2.91 -15.68
C LEU A 107 -10.47 -3.74 -16.89
N THR A 108 -9.61 -3.83 -17.90
CA THR A 108 -9.84 -4.51 -19.18
C THR A 108 -8.98 -5.76 -19.31
N LYS A 109 -9.18 -6.51 -20.40
CA LYS A 109 -8.36 -7.66 -20.72
C LYS A 109 -6.88 -7.30 -20.91
N MET A 110 -6.58 -6.13 -21.47
CA MET A 110 -5.21 -5.62 -21.61
C MET A 110 -4.57 -5.33 -20.25
N ASP A 111 -5.37 -4.81 -19.32
CA ASP A 111 -4.88 -4.57 -17.94
C ASP A 111 -4.61 -5.88 -17.21
N ARG A 112 -5.33 -6.97 -17.53
CA ARG A 112 -5.03 -8.29 -16.96
C ARG A 112 -3.62 -8.76 -17.32
N GLU A 113 -3.23 -8.62 -18.58
CA GLU A 113 -1.90 -8.99 -19.05
C GLU A 113 -0.82 -8.10 -18.42
N TYR A 114 -1.13 -6.82 -18.26
CA TYR A 114 -0.26 -5.86 -17.58
C TYR A 114 -0.08 -6.21 -16.09
N LEU A 115 -1.17 -6.43 -15.36
CA LEU A 115 -1.16 -6.83 -13.94
C LEU A 115 -0.35 -8.12 -13.72
N ALA A 116 -0.50 -9.11 -14.61
CA ALA A 116 0.22 -10.38 -14.53
C ALA A 116 1.75 -10.24 -14.68
N GLY A 117 2.22 -9.10 -15.16
CA GLY A 117 3.64 -8.77 -15.26
C GLY A 117 4.27 -8.28 -13.95
N PHE A 118 3.49 -8.14 -12.86
CA PHE A 118 3.97 -7.65 -11.57
C PHE A 118 3.85 -8.72 -10.48
N ASP A 119 4.82 -8.73 -9.60
CA ASP A 119 4.89 -9.66 -8.48
C ASP A 119 4.00 -9.23 -7.32
N ILE A 120 3.87 -7.91 -7.13
CA ILE A 120 3.02 -7.30 -6.11
C ILE A 120 2.15 -6.24 -6.77
N VAL A 121 0.84 -6.30 -6.51
CA VAL A 121 -0.11 -5.22 -6.80
C VAL A 121 -0.60 -4.66 -5.47
N HIS A 122 -0.35 -3.38 -5.24
CA HIS A 122 -0.78 -2.68 -4.03
C HIS A 122 -1.86 -1.66 -4.34
N THR A 123 -2.88 -1.61 -3.50
CA THR A 123 -3.97 -0.65 -3.58
C THR A 123 -4.36 -0.12 -2.20
N SER A 124 -5.37 0.75 -2.13
CA SER A 124 -5.85 1.31 -0.87
C SER A 124 -7.37 1.48 -0.85
N ILE A 125 -7.91 1.75 0.34
CA ILE A 125 -9.32 2.13 0.53
C ILE A 125 -9.72 3.38 -0.27
N PHE A 126 -8.75 4.25 -0.60
CA PHE A 126 -8.99 5.50 -1.33
C PHE A 126 -8.94 5.32 -2.85
N SER A 127 -8.68 4.11 -3.32
CA SER A 127 -8.48 3.80 -4.75
C SER A 127 -9.78 3.56 -5.52
N TYR A 128 -10.91 3.33 -4.82
CA TYR A 128 -12.21 3.03 -5.44
C TYR A 128 -12.18 1.85 -6.41
N VAL A 129 -11.42 0.80 -6.07
CA VAL A 129 -11.22 -0.41 -6.91
C VAL A 129 -11.81 -1.67 -6.30
N GLU A 130 -12.61 -1.56 -5.25
CA GLU A 130 -13.16 -2.70 -4.50
C GLU A 130 -13.98 -3.66 -5.37
N ASP A 131 -14.70 -3.15 -6.39
CA ASP A 131 -15.44 -3.99 -7.35
C ASP A 131 -14.50 -4.73 -8.32
N MET A 132 -13.26 -4.27 -8.46
CA MET A 132 -12.25 -4.85 -9.34
C MET A 132 -11.32 -5.84 -8.62
N LEU A 133 -11.39 -5.95 -7.29
CA LEU A 133 -10.51 -6.83 -6.52
C LEU A 133 -10.57 -8.30 -6.96
N PRO A 134 -11.73 -8.90 -7.31
CA PRO A 134 -11.76 -10.25 -7.87
C PRO A 134 -10.94 -10.38 -9.16
N PHE A 135 -11.03 -9.38 -10.04
CA PHE A 135 -10.26 -9.35 -11.28
C PHE A 135 -8.75 -9.19 -11.01
N VAL A 136 -8.38 -8.31 -10.07
CA VAL A 136 -6.99 -8.09 -9.66
C VAL A 136 -6.41 -9.37 -9.06
N ARG A 137 -7.14 -10.04 -8.15
CA ARG A 137 -6.73 -11.31 -7.53
C ARG A 137 -6.47 -12.41 -8.55
N ASP A 138 -7.31 -12.48 -9.58
CA ASP A 138 -7.16 -13.46 -10.68
C ASP A 138 -5.94 -13.20 -11.58
N ALA A 139 -5.49 -11.95 -11.67
CA ALA A 139 -4.40 -11.52 -12.55
C ALA A 139 -3.05 -11.44 -11.84
N ALA A 140 -3.04 -10.97 -10.57
CA ALA A 140 -1.82 -10.67 -9.83
C ALA A 140 -1.31 -11.85 -9.01
N GLY A 141 0.02 -11.94 -8.84
CA GLY A 141 0.66 -12.95 -8.00
C GLY A 141 0.45 -12.73 -6.51
N PHE A 142 0.55 -11.47 -6.06
CA PHE A 142 0.37 -11.06 -4.67
C PHE A 142 -0.38 -9.73 -4.62
N VAL A 143 -1.47 -9.67 -3.86
CA VAL A 143 -2.32 -8.48 -3.72
C VAL A 143 -2.23 -7.94 -2.30
N SER A 144 -1.88 -6.67 -2.18
CA SER A 144 -1.82 -5.93 -0.92
C SER A 144 -2.79 -4.75 -0.94
N MET A 145 -3.42 -4.46 0.21
CA MET A 145 -4.31 -3.32 0.34
C MET A 145 -4.12 -2.60 1.68
N ASP A 146 -4.03 -1.28 1.61
CA ASP A 146 -4.05 -0.41 2.78
C ASP A 146 -5.49 0.01 3.09
N PHE A 147 -5.96 -0.39 4.27
CA PHE A 147 -7.28 -0.05 4.79
C PHE A 147 -7.28 1.21 5.65
N SER A 148 -6.10 1.85 5.83
CA SER A 148 -5.97 3.03 6.70
C SER A 148 -6.52 2.75 8.11
N ASP A 149 -7.39 3.60 8.62
CA ASP A 149 -8.10 3.45 9.90
C ASP A 149 -9.52 2.88 9.75
N CYS A 150 -9.81 2.23 8.61
CA CYS A 150 -11.13 1.68 8.33
C CYS A 150 -11.48 0.52 9.26
N VAL A 151 -12.61 0.65 9.94
CA VAL A 151 -13.21 -0.37 10.80
C VAL A 151 -14.60 -0.81 10.33
N ASP A 152 -15.02 -0.45 9.11
CA ASP A 152 -16.30 -0.85 8.55
C ASP A 152 -16.31 -2.33 8.17
N ASP A 153 -17.06 -3.11 8.92
CA ASP A 153 -17.17 -4.57 8.76
C ASP A 153 -17.62 -4.99 7.36
N ALA A 154 -18.59 -4.29 6.79
CA ALA A 154 -19.15 -4.64 5.48
C ALA A 154 -18.12 -4.42 4.37
N TYR A 155 -17.37 -3.32 4.46
CA TYR A 155 -16.28 -3.02 3.54
C TYR A 155 -15.14 -4.03 3.66
N LEU A 156 -14.71 -4.33 4.88
CA LEU A 156 -13.65 -5.32 5.15
C LEU A 156 -14.03 -6.70 4.60
N ARG A 157 -15.23 -7.20 4.89
CA ARG A 157 -15.71 -8.49 4.36
C ARG A 157 -15.79 -8.54 2.84
N ARG A 158 -16.06 -7.41 2.19
CA ARG A 158 -16.11 -7.30 0.72
C ARG A 158 -14.73 -7.42 0.09
N CYS A 159 -13.70 -6.84 0.70
CA CYS A 159 -12.37 -6.71 0.13
C CYS A 159 -11.40 -7.83 0.53
N LEU A 160 -11.36 -8.18 1.82
CA LEU A 160 -10.36 -9.06 2.41
C LEU A 160 -10.22 -10.46 1.78
N PRO A 161 -11.28 -11.10 1.23
CA PRO A 161 -11.14 -12.40 0.55
C PRO A 161 -10.20 -12.39 -0.66
N PHE A 162 -9.89 -11.21 -1.21
CA PHE A 162 -9.05 -11.04 -2.40
C PHE A 162 -7.63 -10.55 -2.08
N ILE A 163 -7.28 -10.39 -0.78
CA ILE A 163 -6.07 -9.72 -0.31
C ILE A 163 -5.16 -10.72 0.39
N ASP A 164 -3.87 -10.73 0.00
CA ASP A 164 -2.82 -11.51 0.66
C ASP A 164 -2.22 -10.75 1.86
N CYS A 165 -2.10 -9.42 1.74
CA CYS A 165 -1.60 -8.56 2.82
C CYS A 165 -2.53 -7.36 3.03
N ALA A 166 -3.11 -7.27 4.22
CA ALA A 166 -3.87 -6.11 4.67
C ALA A 166 -3.03 -5.26 5.62
N SER A 167 -2.99 -3.94 5.41
CA SER A 167 -2.42 -2.99 6.37
C SER A 167 -3.51 -2.10 6.97
N ILE A 168 -3.36 -1.80 8.26
CA ILE A 168 -4.23 -0.93 9.03
C ILE A 168 -3.43 0.05 9.89
N SER A 169 -3.98 1.24 10.10
CA SER A 169 -3.40 2.29 10.95
C SER A 169 -4.05 2.25 12.34
N CYS A 170 -3.28 1.95 13.38
CA CYS A 170 -3.77 1.68 14.74
C CYS A 170 -3.14 2.60 15.79
N GLY A 171 -2.82 3.85 15.44
CA GLY A 171 -2.05 4.77 16.32
C GLY A 171 -2.58 4.90 17.74
N ASP A 172 -3.89 5.02 17.91
CA ASP A 172 -4.56 5.26 19.18
C ASP A 172 -5.14 4.01 19.85
N MET A 173 -5.10 2.88 19.16
CA MET A 173 -5.63 1.62 19.67
C MET A 173 -4.72 0.98 20.74
N SER A 174 -5.32 0.36 21.74
CA SER A 174 -4.60 -0.49 22.68
C SER A 174 -4.11 -1.78 21.98
N ARG A 175 -3.10 -2.42 22.56
CA ARG A 175 -2.57 -3.69 22.02
C ARG A 175 -3.66 -4.76 21.87
N ASN A 176 -4.59 -4.85 22.81
CA ASN A 176 -5.66 -5.85 22.77
C ASN A 176 -6.68 -5.56 21.66
N GLU A 177 -7.03 -4.31 21.44
CA GLU A 177 -7.88 -3.89 20.31
C GLU A 177 -7.22 -4.22 18.97
N ILE A 178 -5.92 -3.97 18.83
CA ILE A 178 -5.17 -4.33 17.63
C ILE A 178 -5.16 -5.85 17.39
N LEU A 179 -4.94 -6.65 18.43
CA LEU A 179 -4.97 -8.11 18.29
C LEU A 179 -6.35 -8.62 17.86
N ASN A 180 -7.42 -8.04 18.41
CA ASN A 180 -8.78 -8.36 17.99
C ASN A 180 -9.03 -7.97 16.54
N GLN A 181 -8.54 -6.79 16.11
CA GLN A 181 -8.68 -6.32 14.74
C GLN A 181 -7.90 -7.22 13.75
N ILE A 182 -6.68 -7.64 14.10
CA ILE A 182 -5.89 -8.58 13.30
C ILE A 182 -6.65 -9.90 13.12
N GLU A 183 -7.19 -10.47 14.20
CA GLU A 183 -7.94 -11.73 14.12
C GLU A 183 -9.21 -11.57 13.28
N GLN A 184 -9.96 -10.48 13.45
CA GLN A 184 -11.12 -10.16 12.65
C GLN A 184 -10.82 -10.07 11.15
N ILE A 185 -9.71 -9.38 10.77
CA ILE A 185 -9.26 -9.27 9.38
C ILE A 185 -8.95 -10.67 8.82
N ARG A 186 -8.32 -11.53 9.61
CA ARG A 186 -8.01 -12.91 9.22
C ARG A 186 -9.27 -13.76 9.03
N GLU A 187 -10.23 -13.63 9.94
CA GLU A 187 -11.54 -14.30 9.83
C GLU A 187 -12.32 -13.84 8.58
N TYR A 188 -12.20 -12.57 8.18
CA TYR A 188 -12.86 -12.02 7.00
C TYR A 188 -12.18 -12.39 5.67
N GLY A 189 -11.02 -13.05 5.70
CA GLY A 189 -10.45 -13.67 4.52
C GLY A 189 -8.98 -13.41 4.25
N CYS A 190 -8.37 -12.33 4.77
CA CYS A 190 -6.95 -12.08 4.64
C CYS A 190 -6.17 -12.88 5.68
N ARG A 191 -5.80 -14.11 5.34
CA ARG A 191 -5.18 -15.04 6.30
C ARG A 191 -3.66 -15.00 6.31
N HIS A 192 -3.05 -14.43 5.26
CA HIS A 192 -1.60 -14.50 5.10
C HIS A 192 -0.89 -13.43 5.92
N ILE A 193 -1.01 -12.15 5.56
CA ILE A 193 -0.31 -11.07 6.26
C ILE A 193 -1.29 -9.99 6.71
N VAL A 194 -1.20 -9.59 7.98
CA VAL A 194 -1.87 -8.39 8.51
C VAL A 194 -0.83 -7.52 9.19
N ILE A 195 -0.70 -6.28 8.72
CA ILE A 195 0.21 -5.27 9.27
C ILE A 195 -0.61 -4.22 10.02
N ALA A 196 -0.34 -4.03 11.30
CA ALA A 196 -0.94 -2.98 12.11
C ALA A 196 0.15 -1.96 12.51
N THR A 197 0.14 -0.80 11.87
CA THR A 197 1.09 0.29 12.17
C THR A 197 0.60 1.11 13.37
N ARG A 198 1.53 1.54 14.24
CA ARG A 198 1.23 2.28 15.48
C ARG A 198 2.01 3.60 15.57
N GLY A 199 2.41 4.17 14.43
CA GLY A 199 3.22 5.37 14.37
C GLY A 199 4.52 5.22 15.19
N SER A 200 4.77 6.15 16.12
CA SER A 200 5.95 6.12 17.00
C SER A 200 6.01 4.94 17.98
N LYS A 201 4.99 4.08 18.01
CA LYS A 201 4.95 2.86 18.85
C LYS A 201 5.36 1.61 18.06
N GLY A 202 5.77 1.73 16.78
CA GLY A 202 6.19 0.63 15.92
C GLY A 202 5.05 -0.08 15.20
N ALA A 203 5.13 -1.39 15.03
CA ALA A 203 4.14 -2.18 14.30
C ALA A 203 3.93 -3.56 14.92
N LEU A 204 2.72 -4.10 14.76
CA LEU A 204 2.41 -5.52 14.96
C LEU A 204 2.16 -6.13 13.58
N VAL A 205 2.74 -7.29 13.31
CA VAL A 205 2.59 -8.00 12.03
C VAL A 205 2.21 -9.45 12.31
N SER A 206 1.10 -9.89 11.75
CA SER A 206 0.71 -11.30 11.75
C SER A 206 1.06 -11.92 10.41
N VAL A 207 1.85 -12.99 10.39
CA VAL A 207 2.15 -13.78 9.20
C VAL A 207 1.67 -15.20 9.44
N ASP A 208 0.70 -15.67 8.68
CA ASP A 208 0.06 -17.00 8.82
C ASP A 208 -0.38 -17.31 10.27
N GLY A 209 -0.80 -16.27 11.02
CA GLY A 209 -1.21 -16.36 12.43
C GLY A 209 -0.08 -16.24 13.44
N THR A 210 1.17 -16.23 13.01
CA THR A 210 2.29 -15.94 13.91
C THR A 210 2.45 -14.43 14.06
N LEU A 211 2.46 -13.95 15.31
CA LEU A 211 2.56 -12.53 15.62
C LEU A 211 4.02 -12.11 15.82
N TYR A 212 4.38 -11.02 15.18
CA TYR A 212 5.67 -10.34 15.34
C TYR A 212 5.42 -8.91 15.81
N GLU A 213 6.27 -8.40 16.66
CA GLU A 213 6.23 -7.01 17.13
C GLU A 213 7.57 -6.33 16.82
N GLN A 214 7.49 -5.22 16.11
CA GLN A 214 8.64 -4.41 15.74
C GLN A 214 8.60 -3.07 16.47
N SER A 215 9.62 -2.81 17.27
CA SER A 215 9.84 -1.49 17.86
C SER A 215 10.23 -0.48 16.78
N PRO A 216 9.86 0.80 16.93
CA PRO A 216 10.20 1.83 15.96
C PRO A 216 11.69 2.15 16.00
N CYS A 217 12.26 2.52 14.86
CA CYS A 217 13.53 3.22 14.79
C CYS A 217 13.22 4.73 14.78
N LEU A 218 13.29 5.36 15.94
CA LEU A 218 12.93 6.77 16.08
C LEU A 218 14.04 7.67 15.50
N VAL A 219 13.63 8.60 14.66
CA VAL A 219 14.46 9.66 14.09
C VAL A 219 13.79 11.02 14.33
N ALA A 220 14.57 12.09 14.33
CA ALA A 220 14.01 13.45 14.35
C ALA A 220 13.37 13.70 12.97
N ALA A 221 12.05 13.51 12.88
CA ALA A 221 11.30 13.71 11.66
C ALA A 221 10.88 15.18 11.52
N THR A 222 11.09 15.74 10.32
CA THR A 222 10.52 17.04 9.95
C THR A 222 9.07 16.86 9.52
N ASP A 223 8.77 15.74 8.90
CA ASP A 223 7.50 15.40 8.32
C ASP A 223 7.34 13.85 8.30
N THR A 224 6.19 13.36 8.74
CA THR A 224 5.89 11.92 8.81
C THR A 224 4.95 11.42 7.71
N MET A 225 4.61 12.28 6.69
CA MET A 225 3.78 11.87 5.56
C MET A 225 4.45 10.73 4.78
N GLY A 226 3.65 9.71 4.44
CA GLY A 226 4.14 8.56 3.72
C GLY A 226 5.03 7.60 4.52
N ALA A 227 5.25 7.82 5.82
CA ALA A 227 6.03 6.90 6.63
C ALA A 227 5.40 5.50 6.70
N GLY A 228 4.07 5.42 6.78
CA GLY A 228 3.31 4.18 6.68
C GLY A 228 3.50 3.49 5.32
N ASP A 229 3.32 4.24 4.24
CA ASP A 229 3.47 3.73 2.86
C ASP A 229 4.90 3.23 2.60
N SER A 230 5.91 3.98 3.07
CA SER A 230 7.32 3.59 2.96
C SER A 230 7.61 2.31 3.72
N PHE A 231 7.09 2.16 4.96
CA PHE A 231 7.25 0.96 5.77
C PHE A 231 6.60 -0.25 5.10
N ILE A 232 5.34 -0.11 4.65
CA ILE A 232 4.59 -1.18 3.97
C ILE A 232 5.31 -1.59 2.68
N THR A 233 5.77 -0.62 1.89
CA THR A 233 6.52 -0.87 0.65
C THR A 233 7.79 -1.66 0.91
N CYS A 234 8.61 -1.21 1.87
CA CYS A 234 9.87 -1.87 2.23
C CYS A 234 9.62 -3.30 2.74
N PHE A 235 8.62 -3.47 3.61
CA PHE A 235 8.24 -4.79 4.13
C PHE A 235 7.83 -5.74 2.99
N LEU A 236 6.90 -5.32 2.13
CA LEU A 236 6.37 -6.16 1.06
C LEU A 236 7.43 -6.57 0.04
N ILE A 237 8.29 -5.65 -0.36
CA ILE A 237 9.40 -5.92 -1.29
C ILE A 237 10.31 -7.02 -0.71
N ASN A 238 10.79 -6.83 0.52
CA ASN A 238 11.71 -7.78 1.14
C ASN A 238 11.04 -9.13 1.42
N TYR A 239 9.77 -9.11 1.84
CA TYR A 239 9.02 -10.34 2.13
C TYR A 239 8.80 -11.18 0.87
N VAL A 240 8.31 -10.57 -0.21
CA VAL A 240 8.01 -11.30 -1.46
C VAL A 240 9.29 -11.74 -2.16
N ASP A 241 10.36 -10.96 -2.11
CA ASP A 241 11.67 -11.34 -2.65
C ASP A 241 12.23 -12.57 -1.91
N ALA A 242 12.21 -12.55 -0.59
CA ALA A 242 12.62 -13.70 0.23
C ALA A 242 11.76 -14.96 -0.02
N MET A 243 10.47 -14.79 -0.29
CA MET A 243 9.57 -15.90 -0.64
C MET A 243 9.89 -16.49 -2.01
N LYS A 244 10.32 -15.67 -2.98
CA LYS A 244 10.81 -16.14 -4.28
C LYS A 244 12.08 -16.94 -4.16
N ASP A 245 13.07 -16.41 -3.45
CA ASP A 245 14.34 -17.08 -3.20
C ASP A 245 14.14 -18.44 -2.51
N ALA A 246 13.21 -18.52 -1.55
CA ALA A 246 12.90 -19.76 -0.84
C ALA A 246 12.26 -20.82 -1.77
N ARG A 247 11.54 -20.41 -2.82
CA ARG A 247 10.96 -21.35 -3.83
C ARG A 247 12.01 -21.84 -4.83
N ASP A 248 13.01 -21.03 -5.11
CA ASP A 248 14.08 -21.36 -6.05
C ASP A 248 15.18 -22.25 -5.42
N PHE A 249 15.21 -22.34 -4.07
CA PHE A 249 16.06 -23.32 -3.39
C PHE A 249 15.30 -24.66 -3.25
N PRO A 250 15.78 -25.77 -3.88
CA PRO A 250 15.22 -27.08 -3.64
C PRO A 250 15.37 -27.40 -2.15
N VAL A 251 14.26 -27.76 -1.52
CA VAL A 251 14.27 -28.28 -0.14
C VAL A 251 15.17 -29.51 -0.13
N VAL A 252 16.40 -29.37 0.28
CA VAL A 252 17.26 -30.49 0.60
C VAL A 252 16.65 -31.12 1.86
N SER A 253 15.85 -32.16 1.66
CA SER A 253 15.40 -33.05 2.74
C SER A 253 16.64 -33.77 3.29
N GLY A 254 17.33 -33.06 4.17
CA GLY A 254 18.49 -33.56 4.91
C GLY A 254 18.10 -33.75 6.36
N ASP A 255 17.72 -34.97 6.66
CA ASP A 255 17.75 -35.55 7.99
C ASP A 255 19.13 -35.28 8.62
N ARG A 256 19.28 -34.23 9.41
CA ARG A 256 20.44 -34.02 10.25
C ARG A 256 20.00 -34.17 11.70
N GLY A 257 20.14 -35.43 12.17
CA GLY A 257 20.13 -35.74 13.57
C GLY A 257 20.99 -34.75 14.36
N ILE A 258 20.35 -34.12 15.31
CA ILE A 258 21.04 -33.35 16.36
C ILE A 258 21.79 -34.34 17.23
N THR A 259 23.07 -34.57 16.92
CA THR A 259 23.99 -35.18 17.87
C THR A 259 24.47 -34.11 18.83
N GLY A 260 24.14 -34.31 20.11
CA GLY A 260 24.43 -33.39 21.19
C GLY A 260 25.91 -33.01 21.31
N CYS A 261 26.15 -31.77 21.65
CA CYS A 261 27.37 -31.37 22.36
C CYS A 261 27.11 -31.48 23.86
N LYS A 262 27.69 -32.53 24.45
CA LYS A 262 28.10 -32.54 25.87
C LYS A 262 29.49 -31.95 25.95
N ASN A 263 29.66 -30.99 26.80
CA ASN A 263 30.69 -30.47 27.68
C ASN A 263 30.78 -28.96 27.63
#